data_85081405b5f345714a7effa6f7c28edd
#
_entry.id   85081405b5f345714a7effa6f7c28edd
#
_cell.length_a   1.000
_cell.length_b   1.000
_cell.length_c   1.000
_cell.angle_alpha   90.00
_cell.angle_beta   90.00
_cell.angle_gamma   90.00
#
_symmetry.space_group_name_H-M   'P 1'
#
loop_
_entity.id
_entity.type
_entity.pdbx_description
1 polymer ?
#
loop_
_entity_poly.entity_id
_entity_poly.type
_entity_poly.pdbx_seq_one_letter_code
_entity_poly.pdbx_strand_id
1 'polypeptide(L)'
;MKKNTEILEIENMIFVRGGKYKSLFLNKEREVCDLEVCKYPITQNMWIEIMGNNPSYHIGGRKPVEQISWWDALEFCNEMSKKYHLEPVYNITYDNFDNPILKINQIGGKAVEVNKADFKKTEGFRLPTEIEWEWFSKGGEVAIQDGTFNYTYSGSENIDEVAWYEKNSRNQTHDVGTKKPNQLGLYDCSGNVWEWCYDTDSSGYISEETSYIYDASQDNRRLKGGSWYISASSCTVVIRGSYGGTNRYEGYGFRLVRTI
;
A
#
# COMPACT_ATOMS: atom_id res chain seq x y z
N MET A 1 15.95 -23.49 -12.04
CA MET A 1 16.94 -22.59 -11.40
C MET A 1 16.48 -22.39 -9.97
N LYS A 2 17.29 -22.70 -8.96
CA LYS A 2 16.96 -22.44 -7.55
C LYS A 2 17.01 -20.92 -7.35
N LYS A 3 15.90 -20.31 -6.86
CA LYS A 3 15.94 -18.94 -6.35
C LYS A 3 17.03 -18.86 -5.27
N ASN A 4 18.06 -18.07 -5.49
CA ASN A 4 18.88 -17.56 -4.39
C ASN A 4 17.96 -16.59 -3.63
N THR A 5 17.26 -17.08 -2.63
CA THR A 5 16.59 -16.25 -1.63
C THR A 5 17.64 -15.72 -0.68
N GLU A 6 18.52 -14.84 -1.15
CA GLU A 6 19.19 -13.93 -0.25
C GLU A 6 18.07 -13.02 0.27
N ILE A 7 17.80 -13.11 1.57
CA ILE A 7 16.98 -12.13 2.28
C ILE A 7 17.78 -10.83 2.16
N LEU A 8 17.37 -9.99 1.22
CA LEU A 8 17.85 -8.62 1.14
C LEU A 8 17.40 -7.95 2.44
N GLU A 9 18.34 -7.63 3.33
CA GLU A 9 18.06 -6.78 4.49
C GLU A 9 17.72 -5.37 3.97
N ILE A 10 16.47 -5.17 3.60
CA ILE A 10 15.97 -3.88 3.18
C ILE A 10 15.50 -3.18 4.45
N GLU A 11 16.15 -2.08 4.76
CA GLU A 11 15.81 -1.28 5.93
C GLU A 11 14.31 -0.93 5.93
N ASN A 12 13.67 -1.11 7.09
CA ASN A 12 12.23 -0.84 7.31
C ASN A 12 11.25 -1.78 6.60
N MET A 13 11.65 -2.94 6.09
CA MET A 13 10.72 -3.97 5.64
C MET A 13 10.44 -4.99 6.75
N ILE A 14 9.19 -5.39 6.90
CA ILE A 14 8.72 -6.39 7.85
C ILE A 14 8.18 -7.57 7.08
N PHE A 15 8.67 -8.78 7.40
CA PHE A 15 8.08 -10.00 6.89
C PHE A 15 6.68 -10.21 7.49
N VAL A 16 5.70 -10.37 6.63
CA VAL A 16 4.30 -10.64 6.97
C VAL A 16 3.91 -11.97 6.36
N ARG A 17 3.69 -12.95 7.21
CA ARG A 17 3.21 -14.25 6.77
C ARG A 17 1.84 -14.13 6.12
N GLY A 18 1.69 -14.77 4.99
CA GLY A 18 0.41 -14.91 4.30
C GLY A 18 -0.58 -15.76 5.08
N GLY A 19 -1.82 -15.76 4.65
CA GLY A 19 -2.87 -16.52 5.32
C GLY A 19 -4.22 -16.36 4.65
N LYS A 20 -5.22 -17.02 5.25
CA LYS A 20 -6.61 -16.95 4.80
C LYS A 20 -7.46 -16.19 5.79
N TYR A 21 -8.30 -15.32 5.28
CA TYR A 21 -9.24 -14.57 6.09
C TYR A 21 -10.50 -14.22 5.30
N LYS A 22 -11.58 -13.92 6.00
CA LYS A 22 -12.80 -13.40 5.38
C LYS A 22 -12.68 -11.88 5.27
N SER A 23 -12.50 -11.41 4.04
CA SER A 23 -12.48 -9.96 3.78
C SER A 23 -13.85 -9.35 4.08
N LEU A 24 -13.86 -8.27 4.87
CA LEU A 24 -15.10 -7.63 5.30
C LEU A 24 -15.80 -6.90 4.16
N PHE A 25 -15.05 -6.28 3.25
CA PHE A 25 -15.67 -5.55 2.14
C PHE A 25 -16.15 -6.46 1.00
N LEU A 26 -15.55 -7.66 0.83
CA LEU A 26 -15.97 -8.64 -0.18
C LEU A 26 -16.96 -9.67 0.38
N ASN A 27 -16.99 -9.83 1.70
CA ASN A 27 -17.71 -10.90 2.39
C ASN A 27 -17.38 -12.32 1.89
N LYS A 28 -16.13 -12.49 1.39
CA LYS A 28 -15.59 -13.73 0.85
C LYS A 28 -14.27 -14.07 1.51
N GLU A 29 -13.96 -15.38 1.59
CA GLU A 29 -12.62 -15.82 1.99
C GLU A 29 -11.60 -15.42 0.93
N ARG A 30 -10.46 -14.91 1.38
CA ARG A 30 -9.30 -14.52 0.56
C ARG A 30 -8.02 -15.08 1.13
N GLU A 31 -7.08 -15.31 0.24
CA GLU A 31 -5.75 -15.78 0.57
C GLU A 31 -4.72 -14.72 0.18
N VAL A 32 -3.84 -14.39 1.11
CA VAL A 32 -2.69 -13.51 0.91
C VAL A 32 -1.43 -14.36 0.95
N CYS A 33 -0.48 -14.12 0.03
CA CYS A 33 0.83 -14.76 0.07
C CYS A 33 1.75 -14.09 1.10
N ASP A 34 2.91 -14.67 1.34
CA ASP A 34 3.95 -14.07 2.15
C ASP A 34 4.45 -12.77 1.50
N LEU A 35 4.59 -11.73 2.33
CA LEU A 35 4.97 -10.38 1.90
C LEU A 35 6.11 -9.84 2.76
N GLU A 36 6.92 -8.99 2.17
CA GLU A 36 7.61 -7.92 2.89
C GLU A 36 6.76 -6.66 2.77
N VAL A 37 6.51 -6.00 3.89
CA VAL A 37 5.68 -4.78 3.98
C VAL A 37 6.51 -3.66 4.60
N CYS A 38 6.52 -2.48 3.99
CA CYS A 38 7.19 -1.34 4.56
C CYS A 38 6.57 -0.99 5.92
N LYS A 39 7.43 -0.87 6.95
CA LYS A 39 7.06 -0.62 8.34
C LYS A 39 6.21 0.63 8.52
N TYR A 40 6.49 1.63 7.69
CA TYR A 40 5.86 2.95 7.68
C TYR A 40 5.29 3.26 6.30
N PRO A 41 4.37 4.23 6.15
CA PRO A 41 4.18 4.92 4.88
C PRO A 41 5.52 5.48 4.40
N ILE A 42 5.74 5.55 3.08
CA ILE A 42 6.98 6.09 2.52
C ILE A 42 7.20 7.51 3.03
N THR A 43 8.37 7.73 3.65
CA THR A 43 8.73 9.04 4.20
C THR A 43 9.27 9.97 3.12
N GLN A 44 9.27 11.29 3.41
CA GLN A 44 9.86 12.27 2.51
C GLN A 44 11.35 12.03 2.28
N ASN A 45 12.11 11.59 3.29
CA ASN A 45 13.53 11.23 3.10
C ASN A 45 13.68 10.05 2.14
N MET A 46 12.89 8.99 2.27
CA MET A 46 12.92 7.85 1.35
C MET A 46 12.54 8.28 -0.07
N TRP A 47 11.54 9.14 -0.19
CA TRP A 47 11.12 9.67 -1.48
C TRP A 47 12.22 10.51 -2.14
N ILE A 48 12.80 11.46 -1.41
CA ILE A 48 13.89 12.31 -1.93
C ILE A 48 15.10 11.48 -2.40
N GLU A 49 15.46 10.46 -1.64
CA GLU A 49 16.57 9.57 -1.97
C GLU A 49 16.37 8.85 -3.32
N ILE A 50 15.15 8.49 -3.66
CA ILE A 50 14.81 7.73 -4.88
C ILE A 50 14.46 8.68 -6.04
N MET A 51 13.62 9.69 -5.78
CA MET A 51 13.03 10.55 -6.83
C MET A 51 13.73 11.89 -7.00
N GLY A 52 14.60 12.28 -6.06
CA GLY A 52 15.41 13.50 -6.15
C GLY A 52 14.67 14.81 -5.86
N ASN A 53 13.38 14.75 -5.49
CA ASN A 53 12.56 15.94 -5.18
C ASN A 53 11.68 15.70 -3.97
N ASN A 54 10.91 16.71 -3.52
CA ASN A 54 9.92 16.56 -2.47
C ASN A 54 8.63 17.31 -2.86
N PRO A 55 7.54 16.61 -3.24
CA PRO A 55 6.28 17.23 -3.61
C PRO A 55 5.41 17.64 -2.41
N SER A 56 5.76 17.22 -1.19
CA SER A 56 4.91 17.32 -0.02
C SER A 56 4.60 18.74 0.39
N TYR A 57 3.39 18.96 0.88
CA TYR A 57 2.95 20.24 1.48
C TYR A 57 3.45 20.38 2.92
N HIS A 58 3.29 19.35 3.74
CA HIS A 58 3.72 19.36 5.14
C HIS A 58 5.16 18.87 5.27
N ILE A 59 6.12 19.77 5.11
CA ILE A 59 7.56 19.44 5.08
C ILE A 59 8.06 18.81 6.39
N GLY A 60 8.83 17.74 6.26
CA GLY A 60 9.52 17.04 7.35
C GLY A 60 10.04 15.68 6.92
N GLY A 61 11.36 15.47 6.98
CA GLY A 61 12.01 14.28 6.41
C GLY A 61 11.45 12.94 6.90
N ARG A 62 10.97 12.89 8.16
CA ARG A 62 10.34 11.70 8.75
C ARG A 62 8.82 11.68 8.60
N LYS A 63 8.20 12.72 8.09
CA LYS A 63 6.79 12.70 7.74
C LYS A 63 6.56 11.83 6.51
N PRO A 64 5.35 11.25 6.32
CA PRO A 64 5.02 10.58 5.07
C PRO A 64 5.12 11.55 3.90
N VAL A 65 5.55 11.05 2.74
CA VAL A 65 5.40 11.79 1.49
C VAL A 65 3.92 11.89 1.16
N GLU A 66 3.49 13.07 0.72
CA GLU A 66 2.14 13.31 0.24
C GLU A 66 2.17 14.22 -1.00
N GLN A 67 1.03 14.63 -1.56
CA GLN A 67 0.95 15.31 -2.85
C GLN A 67 1.51 14.46 -4.01
N ILE A 68 1.34 13.14 -3.91
CA ILE A 68 1.72 12.18 -4.94
C ILE A 68 0.49 11.50 -5.53
N SER A 69 0.50 11.27 -6.82
CA SER A 69 -0.51 10.50 -7.53
C SER A 69 -0.26 9.01 -7.39
N TRP A 70 -1.24 8.20 -7.76
CA TRP A 70 -1.07 6.75 -7.85
C TRP A 70 0.03 6.37 -8.85
N TRP A 71 0.12 7.08 -9.98
CA TRP A 71 1.17 6.87 -10.98
C TRP A 71 2.57 7.18 -10.44
N ASP A 72 2.72 8.28 -9.69
CA ASP A 72 4.00 8.61 -9.03
C ASP A 72 4.42 7.49 -8.04
N ALA A 73 3.45 6.89 -7.34
CA ALA A 73 3.72 5.78 -6.44
C ALA A 73 4.19 4.52 -7.19
N LEU A 74 3.64 4.21 -8.39
CA LEU A 74 4.12 3.12 -9.23
C LEU A 74 5.55 3.37 -9.71
N GLU A 75 5.86 4.59 -10.15
CA GLU A 75 7.20 4.97 -10.57
C GLU A 75 8.20 4.83 -9.42
N PHE A 76 7.85 5.29 -8.22
CA PHE A 76 8.68 5.11 -7.03
C PHE A 76 8.96 3.62 -6.76
N CYS A 77 7.95 2.75 -6.83
CA CYS A 77 8.11 1.31 -6.64
C CYS A 77 9.11 0.72 -7.66
N ASN A 78 9.05 1.17 -8.91
CA ASN A 78 9.97 0.74 -9.96
C ASN A 78 11.39 1.20 -9.70
N GLU A 79 11.60 2.47 -9.35
CA GLU A 79 12.93 3.01 -9.05
C GLU A 79 13.52 2.36 -7.79
N MET A 80 12.69 2.12 -6.78
CA MET A 80 13.10 1.36 -5.59
C MET A 80 13.52 -0.07 -5.97
N SER A 81 12.79 -0.74 -6.86
CA SER A 81 13.15 -2.08 -7.34
C SER A 81 14.51 -2.07 -8.04
N LYS A 82 14.74 -1.10 -8.94
CA LYS A 82 16.03 -0.95 -9.64
C LYS A 82 17.20 -0.72 -8.68
N LYS A 83 17.00 0.12 -7.65
CA LYS A 83 18.01 0.37 -6.61
C LYS A 83 18.48 -0.92 -5.93
N TYR A 84 17.55 -1.86 -5.71
CA TYR A 84 17.85 -3.15 -5.09
C TYR A 84 18.10 -4.28 -6.09
N HIS A 85 18.30 -3.97 -7.37
CA HIS A 85 18.57 -4.93 -8.45
C HIS A 85 17.46 -5.96 -8.63
N LEU A 86 16.21 -5.59 -8.34
CA LEU A 86 15.00 -6.39 -8.55
C LEU A 86 14.33 -6.01 -9.87
N GLU A 87 13.65 -6.96 -10.50
CA GLU A 87 12.84 -6.67 -11.69
C GLU A 87 11.69 -5.72 -11.32
N PRO A 88 11.59 -4.51 -11.92
CA PRO A 88 10.46 -3.61 -11.70
C PRO A 88 9.13 -4.26 -12.03
N VAL A 89 8.12 -4.06 -11.17
CA VAL A 89 6.80 -4.69 -11.36
C VAL A 89 6.00 -4.02 -12.47
N TYR A 90 6.09 -2.71 -12.60
CA TYR A 90 5.23 -1.93 -13.47
C TYR A 90 5.92 -1.60 -14.79
N ASN A 91 5.36 -2.08 -15.90
CA ASN A 91 5.77 -1.69 -17.25
C ASN A 91 4.82 -0.59 -17.73
N ILE A 92 5.26 0.66 -17.61
CA ILE A 92 4.49 1.83 -17.98
C ILE A 92 4.98 2.31 -19.34
N THR A 93 4.10 2.33 -20.31
CA THR A 93 4.31 2.88 -21.66
C THR A 93 3.22 3.90 -21.97
N TYR A 94 3.35 4.62 -23.07
CA TYR A 94 2.36 5.64 -23.47
C TYR A 94 1.86 5.35 -24.87
N ASP A 95 0.59 5.64 -25.12
CA ASP A 95 0.01 5.58 -26.46
C ASP A 95 0.35 6.84 -27.28
N ASN A 96 -0.16 6.92 -28.51
CA ASN A 96 0.07 8.06 -29.42
C ASN A 96 -0.59 9.38 -28.95
N PHE A 97 -1.37 9.34 -27.86
CA PHE A 97 -2.05 10.47 -27.25
C PHE A 97 -1.51 10.78 -25.85
N ASP A 98 -0.33 10.23 -25.49
CA ASP A 98 0.31 10.33 -24.18
C ASP A 98 -0.52 9.76 -23.02
N ASN A 99 -1.47 8.85 -23.30
CA ASN A 99 -2.15 8.14 -22.22
C ASN A 99 -1.29 6.98 -21.73
N PRO A 100 -1.16 6.80 -20.41
CA PRO A 100 -0.35 5.73 -19.86
C PRO A 100 -1.01 4.36 -20.07
N ILE A 101 -0.21 3.41 -20.55
CA ILE A 101 -0.57 2.00 -20.68
C ILE A 101 0.24 1.22 -19.64
N LEU A 102 -0.46 0.51 -18.75
CA LEU A 102 0.15 -0.29 -17.71
C LEU A 102 0.11 -1.78 -18.08
N LYS A 103 1.26 -2.43 -17.96
CA LYS A 103 1.40 -3.89 -17.92
C LYS A 103 2.19 -4.30 -16.66
N ILE A 104 2.10 -5.56 -16.28
CA ILE A 104 2.79 -6.08 -15.10
C ILE A 104 3.88 -7.05 -15.57
N ASN A 105 5.12 -6.77 -15.17
CA ASN A 105 6.24 -7.67 -15.39
C ASN A 105 6.13 -8.86 -14.45
N GLN A 106 6.37 -10.05 -14.97
CA GLN A 106 6.37 -11.28 -14.18
C GLN A 106 7.71 -11.98 -14.26
N ILE A 107 8.08 -12.71 -13.23
CA ILE A 107 9.29 -13.52 -13.19
C ILE A 107 9.32 -14.42 -14.45
N GLY A 108 10.42 -14.36 -15.19
CA GLY A 108 10.56 -15.01 -16.49
C GLY A 108 10.43 -14.07 -17.68
N GLY A 109 10.30 -12.76 -17.46
CA GLY A 109 10.56 -11.72 -18.46
C GLY A 109 9.39 -11.39 -19.37
N LYS A 110 8.15 -11.72 -19.01
CA LYS A 110 6.99 -11.39 -19.84
C LYS A 110 6.05 -10.42 -19.13
N ALA A 111 5.88 -9.21 -19.71
CA ALA A 111 4.85 -8.30 -19.28
C ALA A 111 3.45 -8.80 -19.70
N VAL A 112 2.51 -8.82 -18.77
CA VAL A 112 1.13 -9.24 -19.00
C VAL A 112 0.16 -8.08 -18.78
N GLU A 113 -1.01 -8.16 -19.39
CA GLU A 113 -2.08 -7.21 -19.15
C GLU A 113 -2.48 -7.24 -17.67
N VAL A 114 -2.86 -6.08 -17.13
CA VAL A 114 -3.15 -5.90 -15.70
C VAL A 114 -4.20 -6.88 -15.17
N ASN A 115 -5.22 -7.20 -15.94
CA ASN A 115 -6.28 -8.14 -15.57
C ASN A 115 -5.85 -9.63 -15.63
N LYS A 116 -4.64 -9.91 -16.07
CA LYS A 116 -4.02 -11.24 -16.14
C LYS A 116 -2.81 -11.36 -15.23
N ALA A 117 -2.48 -10.31 -14.49
CA ALA A 117 -1.31 -10.28 -13.65
C ALA A 117 -1.51 -11.17 -12.41
N ASP A 118 -0.47 -11.87 -12.05
CA ASP A 118 -0.37 -12.64 -10.81
C ASP A 118 0.80 -12.06 -9.99
N PHE A 119 0.48 -11.28 -8.96
CA PHE A 119 1.50 -10.65 -8.13
C PHE A 119 2.38 -11.64 -7.36
N LYS A 120 1.95 -12.92 -7.22
CA LYS A 120 2.80 -13.99 -6.70
C LYS A 120 4.00 -14.29 -7.62
N LYS A 121 3.95 -13.82 -8.87
CA LYS A 121 4.99 -13.97 -9.89
C LYS A 121 5.75 -12.67 -10.15
N THR A 122 5.70 -11.71 -9.26
CA THR A 122 6.48 -10.46 -9.34
C THR A 122 7.66 -10.52 -8.37
N GLU A 123 8.73 -9.76 -8.66
CA GLU A 123 9.94 -9.76 -7.85
C GLU A 123 10.13 -8.45 -7.09
N GLY A 124 9.87 -7.34 -7.75
CA GLY A 124 10.14 -6.01 -7.23
C GLY A 124 9.10 -5.48 -6.26
N PHE A 125 9.33 -4.24 -5.83
CA PHE A 125 8.41 -3.51 -4.98
C PHE A 125 7.17 -3.06 -5.75
N ARG A 126 6.04 -2.99 -5.05
CA ARG A 126 4.76 -2.60 -5.60
C ARG A 126 3.83 -1.99 -4.56
N LEU A 127 2.75 -1.39 -4.99
CA LEU A 127 1.63 -1.07 -4.12
C LEU A 127 0.98 -2.37 -3.60
N PRO A 128 0.48 -2.39 -2.36
CA PRO A 128 -0.36 -3.48 -1.90
C PRO A 128 -1.67 -3.51 -2.69
N THR A 129 -2.23 -4.70 -2.86
CA THR A 129 -3.65 -4.82 -3.19
C THR A 129 -4.48 -4.46 -1.95
N GLU A 130 -5.76 -4.09 -2.15
CA GLU A 130 -6.65 -3.77 -1.05
C GLU A 130 -6.81 -4.94 -0.05
N ILE A 131 -6.79 -6.18 -0.57
CA ILE A 131 -6.85 -7.43 0.23
C ILE A 131 -5.59 -7.60 1.08
N GLU A 132 -4.41 -7.37 0.51
CA GLU A 132 -3.14 -7.45 1.23
C GLU A 132 -3.06 -6.34 2.29
N TRP A 133 -3.50 -5.13 1.93
CA TRP A 133 -3.54 -4.01 2.85
C TRP A 133 -4.46 -4.30 4.05
N GLU A 134 -5.67 -4.83 3.81
CA GLU A 134 -6.58 -5.24 4.89
C GLU A 134 -5.94 -6.29 5.79
N TRP A 135 -5.28 -7.31 5.21
CA TRP A 135 -4.61 -8.38 5.94
C TRP A 135 -3.56 -7.85 6.90
N PHE A 136 -2.58 -7.11 6.40
CA PHE A 136 -1.49 -6.66 7.24
C PHE A 136 -1.89 -5.52 8.20
N SER A 137 -2.79 -4.65 7.83
CA SER A 137 -3.28 -3.58 8.71
C SER A 137 -4.05 -4.12 9.91
N LYS A 138 -4.73 -5.25 9.75
CA LYS A 138 -5.41 -5.97 10.83
C LYS A 138 -4.46 -6.81 11.70
N GLY A 139 -3.17 -6.83 11.42
CA GLY A 139 -2.16 -7.56 12.18
C GLY A 139 -1.95 -9.02 11.76
N GLY A 140 -2.51 -9.44 10.61
CA GLY A 140 -2.26 -10.74 9.99
C GLY A 140 -2.55 -11.94 10.89
N GLU A 141 -1.76 -13.00 10.70
CA GLU A 141 -1.90 -14.24 11.49
C GLU A 141 -1.66 -14.01 12.99
N VAL A 142 -0.76 -13.09 13.35
CA VAL A 142 -0.46 -12.76 14.76
C VAL A 142 -1.71 -12.25 15.47
N ALA A 143 -2.42 -11.32 14.86
CA ALA A 143 -3.65 -10.77 15.43
C ALA A 143 -4.79 -11.81 15.49
N ILE A 144 -4.84 -12.78 14.55
CA ILE A 144 -5.79 -13.90 14.63
C ILE A 144 -5.49 -14.75 15.88
N GLN A 145 -4.21 -15.09 16.11
CA GLN A 145 -3.79 -15.89 17.26
C GLN A 145 -4.03 -15.17 18.60
N ASP A 146 -3.83 -13.86 18.63
CA ASP A 146 -4.03 -13.02 19.83
C ASP A 146 -5.49 -12.61 20.04
N GLY A 147 -6.41 -12.93 19.10
CA GLY A 147 -7.82 -12.55 19.16
C GLY A 147 -8.09 -11.06 18.88
N THR A 148 -7.12 -10.33 18.32
CA THR A 148 -7.21 -8.87 18.06
C THR A 148 -7.46 -8.50 16.60
N PHE A 149 -7.60 -9.49 15.72
CA PHE A 149 -7.80 -9.30 14.27
C PHE A 149 -9.02 -8.46 13.91
N ASN A 150 -10.00 -8.37 14.79
CA ASN A 150 -11.23 -7.61 14.56
C ASN A 150 -11.23 -6.22 15.20
N TYR A 151 -10.08 -5.72 15.64
CA TYR A 151 -9.98 -4.34 16.11
C TYR A 151 -10.42 -3.34 15.03
N THR A 152 -11.07 -2.29 15.49
CA THR A 152 -11.60 -1.22 14.63
C THR A 152 -10.49 -0.48 13.90
N TYR A 153 -9.39 -0.20 14.60
CA TYR A 153 -8.20 0.47 14.07
C TYR A 153 -7.02 -0.48 14.06
N SER A 154 -6.01 -0.18 13.26
CA SER A 154 -4.82 -1.00 13.17
C SER A 154 -4.07 -1.05 14.50
N GLY A 155 -4.19 -2.16 15.21
CA GLY A 155 -3.52 -2.42 16.48
C GLY A 155 -4.29 -2.03 17.75
N SER A 156 -5.45 -1.35 17.69
CA SER A 156 -6.22 -0.95 18.89
C SER A 156 -7.70 -0.68 18.59
N GLU A 157 -8.54 -0.78 19.63
CA GLU A 157 -9.90 -0.22 19.62
C GLU A 157 -9.92 1.28 19.94
N ASN A 158 -8.84 1.82 20.48
CA ASN A 158 -8.70 3.24 20.79
C ASN A 158 -7.87 3.96 19.72
N ILE A 159 -8.53 4.80 18.91
CA ILE A 159 -7.88 5.54 17.82
C ILE A 159 -6.74 6.45 18.30
N ASP A 160 -6.84 7.06 19.48
CA ASP A 160 -5.84 7.99 19.98
C ASP A 160 -4.48 7.33 20.23
N GLU A 161 -4.46 6.01 20.40
CA GLU A 161 -3.21 5.24 20.57
C GLU A 161 -2.45 5.02 19.26
N VAL A 162 -3.17 4.88 18.14
CA VAL A 162 -2.62 4.34 16.90
C VAL A 162 -2.68 5.30 15.70
N ALA A 163 -3.44 6.41 15.79
CA ALA A 163 -3.69 7.26 14.64
C ALA A 163 -3.44 8.76 14.90
N TRP A 164 -2.98 9.44 13.85
CA TRP A 164 -3.08 10.88 13.68
C TRP A 164 -4.28 11.19 12.79
N TYR A 165 -5.31 11.88 13.34
CA TYR A 165 -6.58 12.18 12.68
C TYR A 165 -7.08 13.58 13.06
N GLU A 166 -8.21 14.03 12.55
CA GLU A 166 -8.69 15.43 12.69
C GLU A 166 -8.61 16.02 14.11
N LYS A 167 -8.87 15.20 15.16
CA LYS A 167 -8.90 15.70 16.53
C LYS A 167 -7.53 15.89 17.18
N ASN A 168 -6.50 15.17 16.72
CA ASN A 168 -5.20 15.17 17.38
C ASN A 168 -4.03 15.56 16.46
N SER A 169 -4.26 15.68 15.14
CA SER A 169 -3.21 15.95 14.13
C SER A 169 -2.73 17.41 14.09
N ARG A 170 -3.47 18.36 14.67
CA ARG A 170 -3.17 19.80 14.53
C ARG A 170 -3.10 20.27 13.09
N ASN A 171 -3.97 19.73 12.24
CA ASN A 171 -4.08 20.03 10.80
C ASN A 171 -2.80 19.81 10.01
N GLN A 172 -2.06 18.72 10.27
CA GLN A 172 -0.86 18.34 9.53
C GLN A 172 -0.55 16.85 9.64
N THR A 173 0.28 16.37 8.74
CA THR A 173 0.95 15.06 8.87
C THR A 173 1.97 15.09 10.01
N HIS A 174 2.26 13.93 10.57
CA HIS A 174 3.22 13.73 11.65
C HIS A 174 4.34 12.77 11.24
N ASP A 175 5.47 12.83 11.95
CA ASP A 175 6.54 11.86 11.79
C ASP A 175 5.99 10.46 11.95
N VAL A 176 6.38 9.56 11.04
CA VAL A 176 5.94 8.17 11.09
C VAL A 176 6.44 7.45 12.33
N GLY A 177 5.68 6.46 12.80
CA GLY A 177 6.07 5.63 13.94
C GLY A 177 5.98 6.31 15.30
N THR A 178 5.26 7.41 15.43
CA THR A 178 5.09 8.15 16.70
C THR A 178 3.84 7.73 17.49
N LYS A 179 3.00 6.91 16.90
CA LYS A 179 1.88 6.21 17.56
C LYS A 179 2.27 4.74 17.82
N LYS A 180 1.37 3.94 18.42
CA LYS A 180 1.61 2.51 18.63
C LYS A 180 1.50 1.75 17.31
N PRO A 181 2.34 0.71 17.09
CA PRO A 181 2.20 -0.18 15.94
C PRO A 181 1.05 -1.19 16.15
N ASN A 182 0.70 -1.88 15.08
CA ASN A 182 -0.12 -3.07 15.18
C ASN A 182 0.71 -4.30 15.60
N GLN A 183 0.08 -5.48 15.65
CA GLN A 183 0.68 -6.74 16.12
C GLN A 183 1.86 -7.22 15.27
N LEU A 184 1.96 -6.74 14.02
CA LEU A 184 3.09 -7.01 13.12
C LEU A 184 4.22 -5.99 13.27
N GLY A 185 4.06 -4.95 14.08
CA GLY A 185 5.01 -3.85 14.18
C GLY A 185 4.88 -2.81 13.05
N LEU A 186 3.77 -2.79 12.31
CA LEU A 186 3.46 -1.80 11.30
C LEU A 186 2.80 -0.57 11.93
N TYR A 187 3.22 0.61 11.52
CA TYR A 187 2.76 1.90 12.04
C TYR A 187 1.92 2.65 11.02
N ASP A 188 1.10 3.57 11.53
CA ASP A 188 0.34 4.54 10.72
C ASP A 188 -0.58 3.90 9.67
N CYS A 189 -1.02 2.64 9.88
CA CYS A 189 -2.06 2.03 9.04
C CYS A 189 -3.47 2.57 9.38
N SER A 190 -3.60 3.41 10.39
CA SER A 190 -4.78 4.21 10.68
C SER A 190 -4.35 5.66 10.83
N GLY A 191 -4.95 6.58 10.03
CA GLY A 191 -4.63 8.00 10.04
C GLY A 191 -3.32 8.38 9.36
N ASN A 192 -2.78 9.54 9.67
CA ASN A 192 -1.64 10.22 9.07
C ASN A 192 -1.87 10.54 7.58
N VAL A 193 -1.73 9.59 6.68
CA VAL A 193 -2.08 9.73 5.25
C VAL A 193 -2.91 8.54 4.77
N TRP A 194 -3.84 8.79 3.87
CA TRP A 194 -4.44 7.76 3.05
C TRP A 194 -3.35 7.05 2.24
N GLU A 195 -3.44 5.74 2.13
CA GLU A 195 -2.47 4.93 1.41
C GLU A 195 -3.07 4.41 0.10
N TRP A 196 -2.42 4.75 -1.03
CA TRP A 196 -2.78 4.20 -2.33
C TRP A 196 -2.62 2.67 -2.32
N CYS A 197 -3.66 1.98 -2.80
CA CYS A 197 -3.61 0.58 -3.18
C CYS A 197 -3.64 0.43 -4.71
N TYR A 198 -3.26 -0.74 -5.18
CA TYR A 198 -3.24 -1.03 -6.62
C TYR A 198 -4.63 -1.02 -7.25
N ASP A 199 -5.65 -1.42 -6.50
CA ASP A 199 -7.00 -1.70 -6.97
C ASP A 199 -7.75 -0.46 -7.45
N THR A 200 -8.72 -0.70 -8.37
CA THR A 200 -9.67 0.31 -8.83
C THR A 200 -10.93 0.33 -7.98
N ASP A 201 -11.75 1.37 -8.17
CA ASP A 201 -13.04 1.53 -7.51
C ASP A 201 -14.17 0.66 -8.10
N SER A 202 -13.92 -0.07 -9.16
CA SER A 202 -14.96 -0.89 -9.79
C SER A 202 -15.52 -1.93 -8.81
N SER A 203 -16.81 -1.84 -8.54
CA SER A 203 -17.54 -2.73 -7.65
C SER A 203 -17.81 -4.13 -8.23
N GLY A 204 -17.35 -4.41 -9.46
CA GLY A 204 -17.81 -5.54 -10.25
C GLY A 204 -16.77 -6.58 -10.67
N TYR A 205 -15.49 -6.26 -10.67
CA TYR A 205 -14.49 -7.18 -11.20
C TYR A 205 -13.51 -7.61 -10.12
N ILE A 206 -13.79 -8.77 -9.53
CA ILE A 206 -12.80 -9.54 -8.77
C ILE A 206 -12.44 -10.72 -9.65
N SER A 207 -11.24 -10.73 -10.20
CA SER A 207 -10.69 -11.96 -10.74
C SER A 207 -10.63 -12.99 -9.60
N GLU A 208 -11.26 -14.15 -9.78
CA GLU A 208 -11.22 -15.22 -8.77
C GLU A 208 -9.80 -15.76 -8.57
N GLU A 209 -8.92 -15.57 -9.57
CA GLU A 209 -7.55 -16.05 -9.58
C GLU A 209 -6.54 -15.07 -8.98
N THR A 210 -6.88 -13.79 -8.92
CA THR A 210 -5.99 -12.73 -8.42
C THR A 210 -6.61 -11.99 -7.25
N SER A 211 -5.79 -11.61 -6.27
CA SER A 211 -6.26 -10.91 -5.07
C SER A 211 -6.49 -9.42 -5.30
N TYR A 212 -6.64 -8.96 -6.53
CA TYR A 212 -6.84 -7.54 -6.85
C TYR A 212 -8.08 -7.31 -7.69
N ILE A 213 -8.60 -6.08 -7.63
CA ILE A 213 -9.69 -5.59 -8.46
C ILE A 213 -9.08 -4.58 -9.42
N TYR A 214 -9.17 -4.84 -10.70
CA TYR A 214 -8.74 -3.91 -11.74
C TYR A 214 -9.77 -3.83 -12.86
N ASP A 215 -10.16 -2.60 -13.16
CA ASP A 215 -10.95 -2.26 -14.34
C ASP A 215 -10.24 -1.13 -15.09
N ALA A 216 -9.74 -1.41 -16.29
CA ALA A 216 -9.02 -0.44 -17.12
C ALA A 216 -9.90 0.76 -17.52
N SER A 217 -11.21 0.63 -17.47
CA SER A 217 -12.15 1.71 -17.75
C SER A 217 -12.31 2.71 -16.61
N GLN A 218 -11.81 2.38 -15.40
CA GLN A 218 -11.94 3.20 -14.21
C GLN A 218 -10.61 3.89 -13.87
N ASP A 219 -10.65 5.19 -13.72
CA ASP A 219 -9.48 5.98 -13.31
C ASP A 219 -9.33 6.12 -11.80
N ASN A 220 -10.40 5.85 -11.05
CA ASN A 220 -10.38 5.91 -9.58
C ASN A 220 -9.62 4.73 -8.99
N ARG A 221 -8.73 5.02 -8.05
CA ARG A 221 -7.89 4.05 -7.33
C ARG A 221 -8.28 3.99 -5.86
N ARG A 222 -8.09 2.83 -5.23
CA ARG A 222 -8.39 2.63 -3.82
C ARG A 222 -7.40 3.32 -2.92
N LEU A 223 -7.95 3.86 -1.83
CA LEU A 223 -7.24 4.46 -0.72
C LEU A 223 -7.69 3.79 0.58
N LYS A 224 -6.74 3.54 1.48
CA LYS A 224 -6.96 2.87 2.76
C LYS A 224 -6.41 3.68 3.93
N GLY A 225 -6.91 3.40 5.14
CA GLY A 225 -6.33 3.85 6.41
C GLY A 225 -6.79 5.21 6.93
N GLY A 226 -7.30 6.07 6.08
CA GLY A 226 -7.65 7.44 6.50
C GLY A 226 -6.45 8.38 6.59
N SER A 227 -6.66 9.61 7.07
CA SER A 227 -5.60 10.62 7.12
C SER A 227 -5.77 11.60 8.27
N TRP A 228 -4.80 12.50 8.41
CA TRP A 228 -4.72 13.52 9.44
C TRP A 228 -5.93 14.46 9.54
N TYR A 229 -6.67 14.67 8.44
CA TYR A 229 -7.76 15.65 8.36
C TYR A 229 -9.17 15.07 8.41
N ILE A 230 -9.32 13.75 8.60
CA ILE A 230 -10.64 13.10 8.59
C ILE A 230 -11.04 12.54 9.95
N SER A 231 -12.34 12.23 10.08
CA SER A 231 -12.91 11.71 11.32
C SER A 231 -12.42 10.32 11.70
N ALA A 232 -12.50 9.98 12.97
CA ALA A 232 -12.15 8.65 13.49
C ALA A 232 -12.83 7.51 12.72
N SER A 233 -14.12 7.67 12.37
CA SER A 233 -14.87 6.64 11.61
C SER A 233 -14.30 6.36 10.23
N SER A 234 -13.51 7.28 9.68
CA SER A 234 -12.85 7.13 8.38
C SER A 234 -11.39 6.67 8.48
N CYS A 235 -10.88 6.39 9.68
CA CYS A 235 -9.54 5.84 9.92
C CYS A 235 -9.56 4.34 10.27
N THR A 236 -10.70 3.67 10.09
CA THR A 236 -10.83 2.23 10.40
C THR A 236 -10.14 1.37 9.35
N VAL A 237 -9.71 0.16 9.73
CA VAL A 237 -9.04 -0.79 8.81
C VAL A 237 -9.95 -1.26 7.66
N VAL A 238 -11.26 -1.10 7.79
CA VAL A 238 -12.24 -1.55 6.78
C VAL A 238 -12.67 -0.44 5.82
N ILE A 239 -12.45 0.82 6.17
CA ILE A 239 -12.89 1.94 5.33
C ILE A 239 -12.20 1.90 3.97
N ARG A 240 -12.94 2.32 2.95
CA ARG A 240 -12.50 2.36 1.57
C ARG A 240 -12.66 3.77 1.04
N GLY A 241 -11.55 4.43 0.74
CA GLY A 241 -11.52 5.64 -0.07
C GLY A 241 -11.35 5.33 -1.54
N SER A 242 -11.65 6.31 -2.39
CA SER A 242 -11.45 6.20 -3.84
C SER A 242 -11.23 7.59 -4.42
N TYR A 243 -10.23 7.70 -5.29
CA TYR A 243 -9.94 8.97 -5.96
C TYR A 243 -9.24 8.75 -7.30
N GLY A 244 -9.32 9.74 -8.21
CA GLY A 244 -8.67 9.65 -9.52
C GLY A 244 -7.17 9.41 -9.41
N GLY A 245 -6.66 8.45 -10.19
CA GLY A 245 -5.26 8.00 -10.11
C GLY A 245 -4.22 9.08 -10.46
N THR A 246 -4.63 10.16 -11.11
CA THR A 246 -3.79 11.33 -11.44
C THR A 246 -3.80 12.41 -10.37
N ASN A 247 -4.72 12.33 -9.40
CA ASN A 247 -4.88 13.37 -8.39
C ASN A 247 -3.78 13.32 -7.34
N ARG A 248 -3.44 14.49 -6.83
CA ARG A 248 -2.47 14.71 -5.75
C ARG A 248 -3.14 15.49 -4.64
N TYR A 249 -2.95 15.07 -3.39
CA TYR A 249 -3.54 15.74 -2.23
C TYR A 249 -2.62 15.63 -1.01
N GLU A 250 -2.69 16.59 -0.10
CA GLU A 250 -1.84 16.70 1.09
C GLU A 250 -2.11 15.64 2.19
N GLY A 251 -2.97 14.72 1.91
CA GLY A 251 -3.28 13.58 2.76
C GLY A 251 -3.20 12.24 2.04
N TYR A 252 -2.64 12.18 0.82
CA TYR A 252 -2.49 10.96 0.04
C TYR A 252 -1.02 10.59 -0.10
N GLY A 253 -0.66 9.47 0.48
CA GLY A 253 0.64 8.84 0.42
C GLY A 253 0.49 7.36 0.06
N PHE A 254 1.47 6.52 0.45
CA PHE A 254 1.45 5.08 0.21
C PHE A 254 2.47 4.36 1.06
N ARG A 255 2.32 3.04 1.16
CA ARG A 255 3.40 2.13 1.54
C ARG A 255 3.63 1.10 0.46
N LEU A 256 4.84 0.56 0.37
CA LEU A 256 5.13 -0.48 -0.58
C LEU A 256 5.18 -1.86 0.08
N VAL A 257 4.96 -2.86 -0.76
CA VAL A 257 5.12 -4.28 -0.43
C VAL A 257 5.97 -4.98 -1.48
N ARG A 258 6.45 -6.17 -1.15
CA ARG A 258 7.10 -7.10 -2.05
C ARG A 258 6.59 -8.51 -1.80
N THR A 259 6.38 -9.29 -2.83
CA THR A 259 6.04 -10.72 -2.72
C THR A 259 7.30 -11.55 -2.49
N ILE A 260 7.24 -12.54 -1.60
CA ILE A 260 8.37 -13.41 -1.21
C ILE A 260 8.21 -14.82 -1.78
#